data_31d7d15a0b78901c7c207e0c61dede1b
#
_entry.id   31d7d15a0b78901c7c207e0c61dede1b
#
_cell.length_a   1.000
_cell.length_b   1.000
_cell.length_c   1.000
_cell.angle_alpha   90.00
_cell.angle_beta   90.00
_cell.angle_gamma   90.00
#
_symmetry.space_group_name_H-M   'P 1'
#
loop_
_entity.id
_entity.type
_entity.pdbx_description
1 polymer ?
#
loop_
_entity_poly.entity_id
_entity_poly.type
_entity_poly.pdbx_seq_one_letter_code
_entity_poly.pdbx_strand_id
1 'polypeptide(L)'
;GYIRTFELFDRTARVEIRQPWQSGIWNGVVDGTPTKVSREGWSDTFARFAVNLVGAPPLAGKAYADYRAATHVETIVGAALSVRLPTGQYLEDKLINLGSNRFTFSPQVGVHRQYYNWSFEATGTAWIYTDNNSFFNGNQLEQDPYYTMDGSVEYKFRSGIWVSAGAGIGLGGQSAVNGVERDNRREDFGWTASAGFPVTRSLGFKVAYFETEHWAKVGIASQTVSVGLVGSW
;
A
#
# COMPACT_ATOMS: atom_id res chain seq x y z
N GLY A 1 6.57 11.40 2.22
CA GLY A 1 5.37 11.16 3.04
C GLY A 1 5.54 11.69 4.46
N TYR A 2 4.45 11.85 5.14
CA TYR A 2 4.39 12.30 6.53
C TYR A 2 3.54 11.34 7.33
N ILE A 3 4.02 10.97 8.53
CA ILE A 3 3.32 10.08 9.46
C ILE A 3 3.33 10.74 10.84
N ARG A 4 2.17 10.78 11.51
CA ARG A 4 2.05 11.25 12.88
C ARG A 4 1.16 10.34 13.69
N THR A 5 1.65 9.95 14.88
CA THR A 5 0.90 9.22 15.90
C THR A 5 0.39 10.19 16.95
N PHE A 6 -0.85 10.02 17.40
CA PHE A 6 -1.50 10.87 18.40
C PHE A 6 -2.51 10.04 19.21
N GLU A 7 -2.95 10.62 20.33
CA GLU A 7 -4.01 10.06 21.15
C GLU A 7 -5.38 10.56 20.67
N LEU A 8 -6.34 9.64 20.57
CA LEU A 8 -7.72 9.93 20.19
C LEU A 8 -8.68 9.00 20.96
N PHE A 9 -9.57 9.54 21.78
CA PHE A 9 -10.57 8.77 22.55
C PHE A 9 -9.96 7.57 23.31
N ASP A 10 -8.93 7.83 24.09
CA ASP A 10 -8.16 6.83 24.86
C ASP A 10 -7.59 5.70 24.00
N ARG A 11 -7.28 5.99 22.74
CA ARG A 11 -6.63 5.08 21.79
C ARG A 11 -5.44 5.74 21.11
N THR A 12 -4.46 4.94 20.73
CA THR A 12 -3.42 5.40 19.83
C THR A 12 -3.98 5.44 18.41
N ALA A 13 -3.92 6.62 17.79
CA ALA A 13 -4.28 6.83 16.40
C ALA A 13 -3.08 7.31 15.58
N ARG A 14 -3.15 7.13 14.27
CA ARG A 14 -2.11 7.53 13.33
C ARG A 14 -2.73 8.09 12.05
N VAL A 15 -2.19 9.20 11.60
CA VAL A 15 -2.44 9.75 10.27
C VAL A 15 -1.19 9.62 9.43
N GLU A 16 -1.39 9.33 8.15
CA GLU A 16 -0.31 9.22 7.17
C GLU A 16 -0.76 9.87 5.86
N ILE A 17 0.13 10.65 5.24
CA ILE A 17 -0.08 11.25 3.93
C ILE A 17 1.15 10.95 3.08
N ARG A 18 0.94 10.45 1.88
CA ARG A 18 1.99 10.20 0.89
C ARG A 18 1.62 10.86 -0.43
N GLN A 19 2.56 11.57 -1.01
CA GLN A 19 2.48 12.14 -2.34
C GLN A 19 3.60 11.55 -3.19
N PRO A 20 3.33 10.52 -4.02
CA PRO A 20 4.35 9.92 -4.87
C PRO A 20 4.63 10.79 -6.10
N TRP A 21 5.89 10.87 -6.48
CA TRP A 21 6.32 11.32 -7.79
C TRP A 21 6.92 10.12 -8.52
N GLN A 22 6.55 9.92 -9.76
CA GLN A 22 6.92 8.74 -10.55
C GLN A 22 7.48 9.14 -11.90
N SER A 23 8.45 8.35 -12.37
CA SER A 23 8.90 8.35 -13.75
C SER A 23 8.94 6.90 -14.21
N GLY A 24 8.36 6.61 -15.37
CA GLY A 24 8.29 5.25 -15.88
C GLY A 24 8.19 5.20 -17.41
N ILE A 25 8.59 4.05 -17.93
CA ILE A 25 8.54 3.70 -19.35
C ILE A 25 7.77 2.40 -19.48
N TRP A 26 6.73 2.43 -20.31
CA TRP A 26 5.91 1.26 -20.64
C TRP A 26 6.15 0.88 -22.10
N ASN A 27 6.40 -0.40 -22.34
CA ASN A 27 6.51 -0.95 -23.68
C ASN A 27 5.36 -1.93 -23.88
N GLY A 28 4.71 -1.85 -25.01
CA GLY A 28 3.56 -2.68 -25.34
C GLY A 28 3.35 -2.76 -26.84
N VAL A 29 2.28 -3.44 -27.26
CA VAL A 29 1.84 -3.51 -28.65
C VAL A 29 0.46 -2.88 -28.74
N VAL A 30 0.30 -1.85 -29.57
CA VAL A 30 -0.97 -1.17 -29.85
C VAL A 30 -1.29 -1.39 -31.33
N ASP A 31 -2.41 -1.99 -31.64
CA ASP A 31 -2.84 -2.33 -33.00
C ASP A 31 -1.75 -3.03 -33.83
N GLY A 32 -1.06 -4.00 -33.19
CA GLY A 32 0.02 -4.76 -33.83
C GLY A 32 1.37 -4.02 -33.90
N THR A 33 1.45 -2.76 -33.46
CA THR A 33 2.66 -1.93 -33.53
C THR A 33 3.33 -1.83 -32.16
N PRO A 34 4.63 -2.17 -32.03
CA PRO A 34 5.40 -1.94 -30.81
C PRO A 34 5.37 -0.45 -30.43
N THR A 35 4.87 -0.15 -29.27
CA THR A 35 4.68 1.21 -28.79
C THR A 35 5.36 1.41 -27.45
N LYS A 36 6.06 2.53 -27.30
CA LYS A 36 6.72 2.95 -26.07
C LYS A 36 6.07 4.22 -25.53
N VAL A 37 5.64 4.20 -24.27
CA VAL A 37 5.06 5.35 -23.61
C VAL A 37 5.91 5.71 -22.38
N SER A 38 6.26 6.98 -22.25
CA SER A 38 6.92 7.53 -21.06
C SER A 38 5.98 8.47 -20.33
N ARG A 39 5.96 8.39 -18.98
CA ARG A 39 5.22 9.30 -18.11
C ARG A 39 6.10 9.70 -16.93
N GLU A 40 5.99 10.95 -16.53
CA GLU A 40 6.72 11.52 -15.41
C GLU A 40 5.83 12.58 -14.74
N GLY A 41 5.73 12.56 -13.41
CA GLY A 41 4.93 13.51 -12.65
C GLY A 41 4.41 12.97 -11.34
N TRP A 42 3.47 13.70 -10.76
CA TRP A 42 2.81 13.33 -9.52
C TRP A 42 1.75 12.25 -9.76
N SER A 43 1.78 11.22 -8.92
CA SER A 43 0.70 10.24 -8.82
C SER A 43 -0.36 10.70 -7.83
N ASP A 44 -1.40 9.90 -7.64
CA ASP A 44 -2.44 10.17 -6.67
C ASP A 44 -1.91 10.24 -5.25
N THR A 45 -2.43 11.18 -4.47
CA THR A 45 -2.15 11.30 -3.04
C THR A 45 -2.82 10.18 -2.27
N PHE A 46 -2.13 9.61 -1.30
CA PHE A 46 -2.68 8.68 -0.31
C PHE A 46 -2.80 9.35 1.03
N ALA A 47 -3.99 9.31 1.62
CA ALA A 47 -4.24 9.64 3.01
C ALA A 47 -4.68 8.38 3.75
N ARG A 48 -4.15 8.14 4.96
CA ARG A 48 -4.53 7.00 5.80
C ARG A 48 -4.75 7.45 7.23
N PHE A 49 -5.85 7.01 7.79
CA PHE A 49 -6.15 7.11 9.22
C PHE A 49 -6.21 5.70 9.80
N ALA A 50 -5.56 5.47 10.93
CA ALA A 50 -5.57 4.19 11.61
C ALA A 50 -5.74 4.38 13.12
N VAL A 51 -6.37 3.41 13.78
CA VAL A 51 -6.58 3.40 15.23
C VAL A 51 -6.35 2.02 15.80
N ASN A 52 -5.68 1.94 16.95
CA ASN A 52 -5.56 0.71 17.73
C ASN A 52 -6.87 0.49 18.50
N LEU A 53 -7.57 -0.60 18.22
CA LEU A 53 -8.81 -0.98 18.88
C LEU A 53 -8.54 -1.73 20.17
N VAL A 54 -7.53 -2.61 20.17
CA VAL A 54 -7.10 -3.43 21.29
C VAL A 54 -5.57 -3.42 21.34
N GLY A 55 -5.02 -3.48 22.55
CA GLY A 55 -3.57 -3.46 22.76
C GLY A 55 -2.97 -2.08 22.56
N ALA A 56 -1.78 -1.87 23.11
CA ALA A 56 -1.07 -0.62 23.29
C ALA A 56 -1.86 0.46 24.08
N PRO A 57 -1.22 1.13 25.04
CA PRO A 57 -1.83 2.26 25.74
C PRO A 57 -2.01 3.45 24.78
N PRO A 58 -2.88 4.43 25.15
CA PRO A 58 -3.11 5.64 24.37
C PRO A 58 -1.89 6.58 24.46
N LEU A 59 -0.91 6.38 23.60
CA LEU A 59 0.34 7.13 23.59
C LEU A 59 0.54 7.80 22.23
N ALA A 60 1.26 8.94 22.26
CA ALA A 60 1.57 9.73 21.07
C ALA A 60 3.09 9.90 20.87
N GLY A 61 3.51 10.09 19.61
CA GLY A 61 4.86 10.47 19.25
C GLY A 61 5.94 9.58 19.88
N LYS A 62 6.89 10.21 20.55
CA LYS A 62 8.04 9.55 21.18
C LYS A 62 7.62 8.56 22.28
N ALA A 63 6.59 8.88 23.08
CA ALA A 63 6.12 7.99 24.15
C ALA A 63 5.60 6.65 23.59
N TYR A 64 4.91 6.67 22.45
CA TYR A 64 4.51 5.45 21.76
C TYR A 64 5.71 4.67 21.22
N ALA A 65 6.69 5.34 20.63
CA ALA A 65 7.91 4.70 20.13
C ALA A 65 8.72 4.04 21.27
N ASP A 66 8.89 4.74 22.39
CA ASP A 66 9.59 4.22 23.58
C ASP A 66 8.85 3.01 24.19
N TYR A 67 7.51 3.09 24.28
CA TYR A 67 6.68 1.97 24.72
C TYR A 67 6.87 0.74 23.82
N ARG A 68 6.80 0.92 22.50
CA ARG A 68 7.00 -0.17 21.54
C ARG A 68 8.39 -0.79 21.62
N ALA A 69 9.42 0.02 21.87
CA ALA A 69 10.79 -0.45 22.02
C ALA A 69 10.99 -1.26 23.32
N ALA A 70 10.27 -0.93 24.39
CA ALA A 70 10.36 -1.62 25.68
C ALA A 70 9.46 -2.86 25.80
N THR A 71 8.42 -2.94 24.95
CA THR A 71 7.43 -4.02 25.02
C THR A 71 7.90 -5.25 24.26
N HIS A 72 7.99 -6.38 24.96
CA HIS A 72 8.49 -7.64 24.38
C HIS A 72 7.38 -8.56 23.88
N VAL A 73 6.21 -8.51 24.50
CA VAL A 73 5.09 -9.39 24.14
C VAL A 73 3.79 -8.58 24.15
N GLU A 74 3.19 -8.41 22.99
CA GLU A 74 1.95 -7.67 22.85
C GLU A 74 1.17 -8.10 21.61
N THR A 75 -0.15 -8.00 21.68
CA THR A 75 -1.06 -8.10 20.53
C THR A 75 -1.79 -6.79 20.37
N ILE A 76 -1.73 -6.21 19.18
CA ILE A 76 -2.49 -5.02 18.81
C ILE A 76 -3.45 -5.42 17.70
N VAL A 77 -4.74 -5.10 17.88
CA VAL A 77 -5.74 -5.18 16.81
C VAL A 77 -6.09 -3.75 16.42
N GLY A 78 -6.05 -3.46 15.15
CA GLY A 78 -6.31 -2.13 14.63
C GLY A 78 -7.24 -2.13 13.43
N ALA A 79 -7.83 -0.96 13.19
CA ALA A 79 -8.55 -0.66 11.96
C ALA A 79 -7.97 0.58 11.31
N ALA A 80 -8.11 0.67 9.99
CA ALA A 80 -7.68 1.83 9.23
C ALA A 80 -8.61 2.07 8.05
N LEU A 81 -8.64 3.31 7.59
CA LEU A 81 -9.18 3.70 6.31
C LEU A 81 -8.09 4.43 5.53
N SER A 82 -7.74 3.90 4.37
CA SER A 82 -6.91 4.60 3.40
C SER A 82 -7.79 5.16 2.29
N VAL A 83 -7.46 6.35 1.82
CA VAL A 83 -8.14 6.99 0.69
C VAL A 83 -7.07 7.41 -0.32
N ARG A 84 -7.22 6.95 -1.56
CA ARG A 84 -6.49 7.49 -2.70
C ARG A 84 -7.32 8.62 -3.29
N LEU A 85 -6.72 9.81 -3.36
CA LEU A 85 -7.32 11.02 -3.90
C LEU A 85 -6.92 11.17 -5.38
N PRO A 86 -7.82 11.52 -6.31
CA PRO A 86 -7.52 11.67 -7.73
C PRO A 86 -6.76 12.97 -8.01
N THR A 87 -5.57 13.13 -7.44
CA THR A 87 -4.73 14.32 -7.54
C THR A 87 -3.54 14.16 -8.48
N GLY A 88 -3.34 12.95 -8.98
CA GLY A 88 -2.26 12.63 -9.89
C GLY A 88 -2.50 13.13 -11.30
N GLN A 89 -1.43 13.17 -12.08
CA GLN A 89 -1.51 13.56 -13.48
C GLN A 89 -2.36 12.55 -14.27
N TYR A 90 -3.40 13.04 -14.90
CA TYR A 90 -4.33 12.26 -15.68
C TYR A 90 -4.57 12.90 -17.06
N LEU A 91 -4.44 12.09 -18.10
CA LEU A 91 -4.67 12.45 -19.51
C LEU A 91 -5.81 11.58 -20.02
N GLU A 92 -6.97 12.21 -20.28
CA GLU A 92 -8.22 11.50 -20.60
C GLU A 92 -8.16 10.71 -21.92
N ASP A 93 -7.28 11.13 -22.84
CA ASP A 93 -7.06 10.47 -24.13
C ASP A 93 -5.98 9.37 -24.08
N LYS A 94 -5.46 9.03 -22.89
CA LYS A 94 -4.40 8.03 -22.72
C LYS A 94 -4.83 6.91 -21.79
N LEU A 95 -4.42 5.68 -22.12
CA LEU A 95 -4.63 4.50 -21.27
C LEU A 95 -3.65 4.44 -20.08
N ILE A 96 -2.43 4.95 -20.27
CA ILE A 96 -1.40 4.92 -19.24
C ILE A 96 -1.30 6.29 -18.59
N ASN A 97 -1.68 6.35 -17.32
CA ASN A 97 -1.74 7.54 -16.49
C ASN A 97 -1.02 7.32 -15.15
N LEU A 98 -0.57 8.40 -14.52
CA LEU A 98 0.03 8.39 -13.18
C LEU A 98 -1.04 8.54 -12.09
N GLY A 99 -2.14 9.22 -12.39
CA GLY A 99 -3.33 9.29 -11.55
C GLY A 99 -4.44 8.36 -12.05
N SER A 100 -5.38 8.03 -11.18
CA SER A 100 -6.50 7.14 -11.47
C SER A 100 -7.79 7.85 -11.88
N ASN A 101 -7.83 9.18 -11.68
CA ASN A 101 -9.02 10.04 -11.88
C ASN A 101 -10.28 9.54 -11.17
N ARG A 102 -10.10 8.86 -10.04
CA ARG A 102 -11.19 8.38 -9.18
C ARG A 102 -10.70 8.20 -7.75
N PHE A 103 -11.62 8.24 -6.80
CA PHE A 103 -11.32 7.87 -5.43
C PHE A 103 -11.20 6.35 -5.29
N THR A 104 -10.32 5.92 -4.39
CA THR A 104 -10.30 4.54 -3.90
C THR A 104 -10.31 4.59 -2.38
N PHE A 105 -11.30 3.94 -1.78
CA PHE A 105 -11.41 3.77 -0.34
C PHE A 105 -10.94 2.38 0.04
N SER A 106 -10.07 2.27 1.03
CA SER A 106 -9.50 0.99 1.45
C SER A 106 -9.64 0.82 2.96
N PRO A 107 -10.84 0.42 3.46
CA PRO A 107 -11.00 -0.01 4.84
C PRO A 107 -10.16 -1.27 5.09
N GLN A 108 -9.49 -1.31 6.26
CA GLN A 108 -8.56 -2.34 6.68
C GLN A 108 -8.82 -2.74 8.11
N VAL A 109 -8.64 -4.02 8.40
CA VAL A 109 -8.49 -4.56 9.75
C VAL A 109 -7.23 -5.37 9.81
N GLY A 110 -6.52 -5.29 10.93
CA GLY A 110 -5.26 -5.99 11.06
C GLY A 110 -4.94 -6.36 12.50
N VAL A 111 -4.11 -7.37 12.64
CA VAL A 111 -3.53 -7.80 13.90
C VAL A 111 -2.01 -7.76 13.79
N HIS A 112 -1.37 -7.19 14.80
CA HIS A 112 0.08 -7.20 14.98
C HIS A 112 0.39 -7.92 16.29
N ARG A 113 1.28 -8.91 16.24
CA ARG A 113 1.79 -9.64 17.42
C ARG A 113 3.29 -9.43 17.53
N GLN A 114 3.71 -8.75 18.59
CA GLN A 114 5.11 -8.72 19.03
C GLN A 114 5.39 -9.91 19.93
N TYR A 115 6.49 -10.62 19.67
CA TYR A 115 7.01 -11.65 20.54
C TYR A 115 8.54 -11.57 20.58
N TYR A 116 9.06 -10.87 21.56
CA TYR A 116 10.49 -10.53 21.68
C TYR A 116 11.01 -9.85 20.40
N ASN A 117 11.92 -10.50 19.70
CA ASN A 117 12.53 -10.00 18.47
C ASN A 117 11.70 -10.29 17.22
N TRP A 118 10.62 -11.02 17.34
CA TRP A 118 9.71 -11.36 16.25
C TRP A 118 8.49 -10.45 16.23
N SER A 119 8.07 -10.06 15.05
CA SER A 119 6.79 -9.41 14.82
C SER A 119 6.03 -10.17 13.73
N PHE A 120 4.75 -10.35 13.95
CA PHE A 120 3.84 -11.00 13.00
C PHE A 120 2.71 -10.02 12.70
N GLU A 121 2.36 -9.87 11.44
CA GLU A 121 1.22 -9.08 11.01
C GLU A 121 0.31 -9.90 10.12
N ALA A 122 -0.99 -9.66 10.22
CA ALA A 122 -1.99 -10.09 9.26
C ALA A 122 -2.99 -8.95 9.03
N THR A 123 -3.33 -8.68 7.78
CA THR A 123 -4.21 -7.58 7.39
C THR A 123 -5.22 -8.05 6.34
N GLY A 124 -6.47 -7.69 6.52
CA GLY A 124 -7.52 -7.80 5.51
C GLY A 124 -7.91 -6.41 5.02
N THR A 125 -8.01 -6.22 3.71
CA THR A 125 -8.35 -4.96 3.07
C THR A 125 -9.43 -5.15 2.01
N ALA A 126 -10.42 -4.27 1.98
CA ALA A 126 -11.33 -4.12 0.84
C ALA A 126 -10.96 -2.84 0.08
N TRP A 127 -10.84 -2.92 -1.23
CA TRP A 127 -10.57 -1.79 -2.12
C TRP A 127 -11.83 -1.45 -2.88
N ILE A 128 -12.40 -0.28 -2.61
CA ILE A 128 -13.68 0.19 -3.15
C ILE A 128 -13.40 1.40 -4.01
N TYR A 129 -13.86 1.38 -5.24
CA TYR A 129 -13.57 2.38 -6.25
C TYR A 129 -14.81 3.22 -6.55
N THR A 130 -14.63 4.53 -6.77
CA THR A 130 -15.63 5.31 -7.50
C THR A 130 -15.41 5.17 -8.99
N ASP A 131 -16.40 5.54 -9.78
CA ASP A 131 -16.27 5.52 -11.23
C ASP A 131 -15.27 6.59 -11.71
N ASN A 132 -14.62 6.29 -12.83
CA ASN A 132 -13.89 7.26 -13.62
C ASN A 132 -14.70 7.60 -14.88
N ASN A 133 -15.33 8.77 -14.87
CA ASN A 133 -16.22 9.22 -15.95
C ASN A 133 -15.48 9.86 -17.14
N SER A 134 -14.18 9.92 -17.10
CA SER A 134 -13.34 10.45 -18.19
C SER A 134 -12.25 9.44 -18.57
N PHE A 135 -12.59 8.15 -18.54
CA PHE A 135 -11.66 7.09 -18.89
C PHE A 135 -11.49 7.02 -20.41
N PHE A 136 -10.24 7.06 -20.85
CA PHE A 136 -9.80 6.86 -22.23
C PHE A 136 -10.83 7.28 -23.31
N ASN A 137 -10.72 8.53 -23.78
CA ASN A 137 -11.61 9.15 -24.76
C ASN A 137 -13.07 9.34 -24.28
N GLY A 138 -13.27 9.64 -23.00
CA GLY A 138 -14.57 9.99 -22.44
C GLY A 138 -15.46 8.79 -22.09
N ASN A 139 -14.89 7.59 -22.01
CA ASN A 139 -15.63 6.43 -21.52
C ASN A 139 -15.79 6.49 -19.98
N GLN A 140 -16.73 5.72 -19.45
CA GLN A 140 -16.88 5.47 -18.02
C GLN A 140 -16.19 4.13 -17.67
N LEU A 141 -15.33 4.16 -16.64
CA LEU A 141 -14.75 2.96 -16.05
C LEU A 141 -15.35 2.72 -14.67
N GLU A 142 -16.01 1.61 -14.52
CA GLU A 142 -16.52 1.05 -13.26
C GLU A 142 -15.63 -0.10 -12.83
N GLN A 143 -15.54 -0.36 -11.52
CA GLN A 143 -14.77 -1.49 -11.01
C GLN A 143 -15.38 -2.03 -9.72
N ASP A 144 -15.59 -3.33 -9.69
CA ASP A 144 -16.02 -4.07 -8.51
C ASP A 144 -14.98 -3.97 -7.38
N PRO A 145 -15.40 -4.16 -6.14
CA PRO A 145 -14.48 -4.24 -5.02
C PRO A 145 -13.43 -5.34 -5.22
N TYR A 146 -12.21 -5.03 -4.79
CA TYR A 146 -11.10 -5.96 -4.75
C TYR A 146 -10.70 -6.21 -3.30
N TYR A 147 -10.54 -7.46 -2.91
CA TYR A 147 -10.25 -7.87 -1.54
C TYR A 147 -8.87 -8.46 -1.46
N THR A 148 -8.09 -8.06 -0.46
CA THR A 148 -6.77 -8.61 -0.19
C THR A 148 -6.65 -9.11 1.24
N MET A 149 -5.86 -10.16 1.42
CA MET A 149 -5.42 -10.66 2.71
C MET A 149 -3.92 -10.89 2.63
N ASP A 150 -3.18 -10.30 3.55
CA ASP A 150 -1.73 -10.38 3.60
C ASP A 150 -1.24 -10.67 5.02
N GLY A 151 -0.08 -11.30 5.09
CA GLY A 151 0.62 -11.56 6.33
C GLY A 151 2.11 -11.40 6.16
N SER A 152 2.78 -11.04 7.25
CA SER A 152 4.23 -10.89 7.28
C SER A 152 4.83 -11.31 8.62
N VAL A 153 6.11 -11.65 8.56
CA VAL A 153 6.96 -11.91 9.73
C VAL A 153 8.20 -11.03 9.62
N GLU A 154 8.57 -10.42 10.73
CA GLU A 154 9.79 -9.63 10.88
C GLU A 154 10.62 -10.16 12.02
N TYR A 155 11.94 -10.18 11.85
CA TYR A 155 12.91 -10.44 12.90
C TYR A 155 13.86 -9.26 13.06
N LYS A 156 13.96 -8.73 14.27
CA LYS A 156 14.85 -7.62 14.63
C LYS A 156 16.08 -8.13 15.40
N PHE A 157 17.26 -7.91 14.84
CA PHE A 157 18.53 -8.23 15.47
C PHE A 157 18.89 -7.23 16.57
N ARG A 158 19.78 -7.63 17.49
CA ARG A 158 20.28 -6.74 18.55
C ARG A 158 21.01 -5.50 18.04
N SER A 159 21.58 -5.57 16.83
CA SER A 159 22.20 -4.42 16.13
C SER A 159 21.20 -3.36 15.69
N GLY A 160 19.90 -3.65 15.78
CA GLY A 160 18.83 -2.81 15.24
C GLY A 160 18.52 -3.08 13.76
N ILE A 161 19.30 -3.90 13.07
CA ILE A 161 18.96 -4.41 11.73
C ILE A 161 17.71 -5.28 11.86
N TRP A 162 16.83 -5.21 10.89
CA TRP A 162 15.68 -6.10 10.81
C TRP A 162 15.51 -6.67 9.39
N VAL A 163 14.93 -7.85 9.32
CA VAL A 163 14.55 -8.50 8.06
C VAL A 163 13.09 -8.92 8.14
N SER A 164 12.38 -8.85 7.05
CA SER A 164 11.00 -9.35 6.98
C SER A 164 10.71 -10.08 5.69
N ALA A 165 9.75 -10.99 5.79
CA ALA A 165 9.13 -11.65 4.64
C ALA A 165 7.60 -11.61 4.82
N GLY A 166 6.89 -11.49 3.72
CA GLY A 166 5.44 -11.48 3.71
C GLY A 166 4.88 -12.04 2.41
N ALA A 167 3.61 -12.44 2.47
CA ALA A 167 2.86 -12.89 1.32
C ALA A 167 1.38 -12.48 1.46
N GLY A 168 0.69 -12.40 0.35
CA GLY A 168 -0.73 -12.07 0.32
C GLY A 168 -1.41 -12.56 -0.95
N ILE A 169 -2.72 -12.61 -0.87
CA ILE A 169 -3.62 -12.96 -1.97
C ILE A 169 -4.61 -11.83 -2.19
N GLY A 170 -5.11 -11.72 -3.42
CA GLY A 170 -6.11 -10.74 -3.78
C GLY A 170 -7.12 -11.30 -4.77
N LEU A 171 -8.40 -10.96 -4.57
CA LEU A 171 -9.52 -11.48 -5.34
C LEU A 171 -10.53 -10.38 -5.68
N GLY A 172 -11.10 -10.39 -6.88
CA GLY A 172 -12.16 -9.46 -7.32
C GLY A 172 -11.66 -8.39 -8.28
N GLY A 173 -12.23 -7.19 -8.22
CA GLY A 173 -11.79 -6.03 -9.00
C GLY A 173 -12.09 -6.13 -10.50
N GLN A 174 -13.10 -6.93 -10.92
CA GLN A 174 -13.57 -6.95 -12.30
C GLN A 174 -14.01 -5.55 -12.71
N SER A 175 -13.71 -5.14 -13.92
CA SER A 175 -14.11 -3.82 -14.42
C SER A 175 -15.15 -3.91 -15.52
N ALA A 176 -15.89 -2.80 -15.67
CA ALA A 176 -16.76 -2.56 -16.81
C ALA A 176 -16.38 -1.22 -17.48
N VAL A 177 -16.56 -1.14 -18.77
CA VAL A 177 -16.39 0.11 -19.55
C VAL A 177 -17.70 0.40 -20.27
N ASN A 178 -18.32 1.55 -19.94
CA ASN A 178 -19.66 1.91 -20.42
C ASN A 178 -20.69 0.81 -20.16
N GLY A 179 -20.69 0.21 -18.96
CA GLY A 179 -21.58 -0.86 -18.56
C GLY A 179 -21.25 -2.23 -19.19
N VAL A 180 -20.21 -2.35 -20.02
CA VAL A 180 -19.80 -3.62 -20.64
C VAL A 180 -18.68 -4.24 -19.78
N GLU A 181 -19.00 -5.36 -19.14
CA GLU A 181 -18.04 -6.10 -18.32
C GLU A 181 -16.81 -6.57 -19.11
N ARG A 182 -15.67 -6.54 -18.46
CA ARG A 182 -14.40 -7.04 -18.98
C ARG A 182 -14.08 -8.37 -18.29
N ASP A 183 -13.55 -9.34 -19.03
CA ASP A 183 -13.08 -10.62 -18.47
C ASP A 183 -11.69 -10.42 -17.83
N ASN A 184 -11.65 -9.57 -16.77
CA ASN A 184 -10.43 -9.16 -16.10
C ASN A 184 -10.52 -9.21 -14.57
N ARG A 185 -11.38 -10.08 -14.03
CA ARG A 185 -11.39 -10.38 -12.59
C ARG A 185 -10.00 -10.81 -12.15
N ARG A 186 -9.53 -10.24 -11.07
CA ARG A 186 -8.19 -10.45 -10.53
C ARG A 186 -8.18 -11.60 -9.54
N GLU A 187 -7.14 -12.41 -9.65
CA GLU A 187 -6.77 -13.46 -8.72
C GLU A 187 -5.25 -13.40 -8.58
N ASP A 188 -4.79 -12.62 -7.60
CA ASP A 188 -3.39 -12.26 -7.47
C ASP A 188 -2.77 -12.96 -6.25
N PHE A 189 -1.50 -13.31 -6.39
CA PHE A 189 -0.59 -13.67 -5.32
C PHE A 189 0.58 -12.70 -5.31
N GLY A 190 1.02 -12.29 -4.12
CA GLY A 190 2.21 -11.46 -3.99
C GLY A 190 3.05 -11.90 -2.81
N TRP A 191 4.36 -11.70 -2.91
CA TRP A 191 5.27 -11.88 -1.80
C TRP A 191 6.28 -10.73 -1.72
N THR A 192 6.84 -10.53 -0.55
CA THR A 192 7.82 -9.48 -0.29
C THR A 192 8.92 -9.98 0.62
N ALA A 193 10.12 -9.47 0.39
CA ALA A 193 11.22 -9.58 1.33
C ALA A 193 11.80 -8.18 1.55
N SER A 194 12.10 -7.83 2.79
CA SER A 194 12.71 -6.53 3.07
C SER A 194 13.72 -6.59 4.21
N ALA A 195 14.62 -5.61 4.23
CA ALA A 195 15.60 -5.41 5.29
C ALA A 195 15.75 -3.93 5.60
N GLY A 196 15.96 -3.62 6.86
CA GLY A 196 16.22 -2.26 7.31
C GLY A 196 17.47 -2.19 8.16
N PHE A 197 18.20 -1.11 8.00
CA PHE A 197 19.50 -0.87 8.60
C PHE A 197 19.49 0.50 9.30
N PRO A 198 19.77 0.57 10.61
CA PRO A 198 19.97 1.83 11.29
C PRO A 198 21.30 2.46 10.82
N VAL A 199 21.24 3.70 10.34
CA VAL A 199 22.43 4.50 9.95
C VAL A 199 22.86 5.37 11.11
N THR A 200 21.90 6.03 11.76
CA THR A 200 22.07 6.79 13.01
C THR A 200 20.90 6.50 13.95
N ARG A 201 20.82 7.21 15.08
CA ARG A 201 19.68 7.12 16.00
C ARG A 201 18.36 7.63 15.38
N SER A 202 18.46 8.51 14.40
CA SER A 202 17.30 9.15 13.75
C SER A 202 17.21 8.91 12.26
N LEU A 203 18.13 8.14 11.66
CA LEU A 203 18.14 7.85 10.23
C LEU A 203 18.32 6.36 10.02
N GLY A 204 17.48 5.77 9.20
CA GLY A 204 17.53 4.38 8.74
C GLY A 204 17.46 4.28 7.23
N PHE A 205 17.98 3.17 6.71
CA PHE A 205 17.93 2.76 5.32
C PHE A 205 17.09 1.49 5.21
N LYS A 206 16.22 1.40 4.20
CA LYS A 206 15.37 0.24 3.92
C LYS A 206 15.53 -0.19 2.47
N VAL A 207 15.63 -1.51 2.26
CA VAL A 207 15.51 -2.15 0.95
C VAL A 207 14.35 -3.13 1.02
N ALA A 208 13.55 -3.19 -0.04
CA ALA A 208 12.49 -4.17 -0.18
C ALA A 208 12.41 -4.67 -1.62
N TYR A 209 12.14 -5.94 -1.78
CA TYR A 209 11.73 -6.58 -3.02
C TYR A 209 10.28 -7.01 -2.87
N PHE A 210 9.51 -6.78 -3.91
CA PHE A 210 8.12 -7.18 -3.99
C PHE A 210 7.84 -7.77 -5.36
N GLU A 211 7.14 -8.90 -5.39
CA GLU A 211 6.73 -9.58 -6.61
C GLU A 211 5.24 -9.93 -6.54
N THR A 212 4.54 -9.69 -7.63
CA THR A 212 3.16 -10.12 -7.82
C THR A 212 3.06 -11.03 -9.03
N GLU A 213 2.32 -12.10 -8.85
CA GLU A 213 1.85 -13.00 -9.89
C GLU A 213 0.33 -12.96 -9.92
N HIS A 214 -0.26 -13.33 -11.04
CA HIS A 214 -1.71 -13.49 -11.17
C HIS A 214 -2.02 -14.88 -11.74
N TRP A 215 -3.10 -15.44 -11.24
CA TRP A 215 -3.58 -16.77 -11.67
C TRP A 215 -4.73 -16.68 -12.66
N ALA A 216 -5.33 -15.50 -12.83
CA ALA A 216 -6.37 -15.24 -13.82
C ALA A 216 -5.78 -15.11 -15.23
N LYS A 217 -6.64 -15.21 -16.26
CA LYS A 217 -6.24 -15.06 -17.67
C LYS A 217 -5.64 -13.70 -18.02
N VAL A 218 -6.02 -12.66 -17.28
CA VAL A 218 -5.61 -11.28 -17.50
C VAL A 218 -5.14 -10.70 -16.17
N GLY A 219 -3.93 -10.18 -16.14
CA GLY A 219 -3.35 -9.56 -14.96
C GLY A 219 -1.97 -8.99 -15.25
N ILE A 220 -1.35 -8.38 -14.26
CA ILE A 220 -0.04 -7.79 -14.37
C ILE A 220 0.90 -8.50 -13.39
N ALA A 221 1.86 -9.23 -13.89
CA ALA A 221 3.02 -9.65 -13.11
C ALA A 221 3.96 -8.46 -12.93
N SER A 222 4.43 -8.22 -11.73
CA SER A 222 5.36 -7.14 -11.47
C SER A 222 6.45 -7.55 -10.50
N GLN A 223 7.65 -7.02 -10.73
CA GLN A 223 8.78 -7.11 -9.83
C GLN A 223 9.22 -5.69 -9.48
N THR A 224 9.33 -5.41 -8.20
CA THR A 224 9.67 -4.07 -7.72
C THR A 224 10.79 -4.13 -6.69
N VAL A 225 11.84 -3.36 -6.91
CA VAL A 225 12.85 -3.07 -5.89
C VAL A 225 12.60 -1.68 -5.35
N SER A 226 12.49 -1.57 -4.04
CA SER A 226 12.31 -0.30 -3.34
C SER A 226 13.50 -0.01 -2.44
N VAL A 227 13.98 1.22 -2.50
CA VAL A 227 15.04 1.72 -1.63
C VAL A 227 14.54 2.99 -0.97
N GLY A 228 14.74 3.13 0.34
CA GLY A 228 14.23 4.27 1.07
C GLY A 228 15.11 4.69 2.23
N LEU A 229 15.10 6.00 2.52
CA LEU A 229 15.61 6.58 3.75
C LEU A 229 14.43 6.91 4.66
N VAL A 230 14.54 6.58 5.92
CA VAL A 230 13.53 6.85 6.95
C VAL A 230 14.16 7.70 8.03
N GLY A 231 13.64 8.91 8.22
CA GLY A 231 14.04 9.83 9.28
C GLY A 231 12.99 9.91 10.39
N SER A 232 13.43 10.06 11.64
CA SER A 232 12.57 10.34 12.80
C SER A 232 13.07 11.56 13.56
N TRP A 233 12.19 12.44 13.99
CA TRP A 233 12.47 13.66 14.75
C TRP A 233 11.46 13.87 15.87
#